data_e66ed19e4ebce1dac97020e880f3e3e9
#
_entry.id   e66ed19e4ebce1dac97020e880f3e3e9
#
_cell.length_a   1.000
_cell.length_b   1.000
_cell.length_c   1.000
_cell.angle_alpha   90.00
_cell.angle_beta   90.00
_cell.angle_gamma   90.00
#
_symmetry.space_group_name_H-M   'P 1'
#
loop_
_entity.id
_entity.type
_entity.pdbx_description
1 polymer ?
#
loop_
_entity_poly.entity_id
_entity_poly.type
_entity_poly.pdbx_seq_one_letter_code
_entity_poly.pdbx_strand_id
1 'polypeptide(L)'
;MIYNKRVILITETTESDFLGDKVVKKQSEPIPCQENNLTNAEQMGIFGTYNLDSFKLHLQGYYDGFSEIIYDGKKRKIRGKKHHKNSTVIYI
;
A
#
# COMPACT_ATOMS: atom_id res chain seq x y z
N MET A 1 18.98 -0.55 -4.33
CA MET A 1 17.72 -1.17 -3.89
C MET A 1 17.17 -2.03 -5.03
N ILE A 2 16.77 -3.26 -4.73
CA ILE A 2 16.31 -4.21 -5.74
C ILE A 2 14.79 -4.37 -5.62
N TYR A 3 14.08 -4.05 -6.70
CA TYR A 3 12.62 -4.17 -6.76
C TYR A 3 12.24 -5.50 -7.39
N ASN A 4 12.35 -6.59 -6.62
CA ASN A 4 12.15 -7.94 -7.11
C ASN A 4 10.78 -8.55 -6.77
N LYS A 5 9.95 -7.81 -6.08
CA LYS A 5 8.57 -8.20 -5.76
C LYS A 5 7.59 -7.35 -6.53
N ARG A 6 6.33 -7.76 -6.55
CA ARG A 6 5.26 -7.03 -7.24
C ARG A 6 4.09 -6.82 -6.28
N VAL A 7 3.49 -5.66 -6.35
CA VAL A 7 2.30 -5.31 -5.58
C VAL A 7 1.26 -4.70 -6.50
N ILE A 8 -0.01 -4.99 -6.23
CA ILE A 8 -1.15 -4.41 -6.94
C ILE A 8 -1.84 -3.45 -5.99
N LEU A 9 -2.06 -2.20 -6.42
CA LEU A 9 -2.73 -1.19 -5.62
C LEU A 9 -4.22 -1.19 -5.97
N ILE A 10 -5.06 -1.16 -4.94
CA ILE A 10 -6.52 -1.10 -5.12
C ILE A 10 -6.97 0.30 -4.78
N THR A 11 -7.52 1.01 -5.77
CA THR A 11 -8.06 2.35 -5.60
C THR A 11 -9.59 2.28 -5.57
N GLU A 12 -10.20 3.15 -4.79
CA GLU A 12 -11.66 3.29 -4.74
C GLU A 12 -12.04 4.64 -5.33
N THR A 13 -13.03 4.61 -6.23
CA THR A 13 -13.61 5.82 -6.78
C THR A 13 -15.12 5.78 -6.60
N THR A 14 -15.74 6.95 -6.41
CA THR A 14 -17.18 7.07 -6.31
C THR A 14 -17.73 7.61 -7.62
N GLU A 15 -18.65 6.88 -8.23
CA GLU A 15 -19.33 7.30 -9.45
C GLU A 15 -20.79 7.59 -9.13
N SER A 16 -21.30 8.73 -9.60
CA SER A 16 -22.70 9.10 -9.43
C SER A 16 -23.49 8.74 -10.68
N ASP A 17 -24.65 8.11 -10.50
CA ASP A 17 -25.58 7.79 -11.60
C ASP A 17 -27.03 8.06 -11.19
N PHE A 18 -28.01 7.63 -12.00
CA PHE A 18 -29.41 7.80 -11.70
C PHE A 18 -29.88 7.12 -10.41
N LEU A 19 -29.16 6.07 -9.99
CA LEU A 19 -29.53 5.27 -8.83
C LEU A 19 -28.81 5.71 -7.58
N GLY A 20 -27.93 6.71 -7.66
CA GLY A 20 -27.13 7.22 -6.56
C GLY A 20 -25.64 6.98 -6.75
N ASP A 21 -24.89 7.15 -5.68
CA ASP A 21 -23.43 6.99 -5.72
C ASP A 21 -23.05 5.51 -5.66
N LYS A 22 -22.11 5.14 -6.50
CA LYS A 22 -21.58 3.79 -6.56
C LYS A 22 -20.07 3.82 -6.33
N VAL A 23 -19.60 3.00 -5.41
CA VAL A 23 -18.16 2.82 -5.16
C VAL A 23 -17.62 1.78 -6.12
N VAL A 24 -16.59 2.18 -6.88
CA VAL A 24 -15.92 1.30 -7.83
C VAL A 24 -14.48 1.10 -7.38
N LYS A 25 -14.07 -0.16 -7.28
CA LYS A 25 -12.70 -0.53 -6.96
C LYS A 25 -11.95 -0.89 -8.23
N LYS A 26 -10.76 -0.30 -8.41
CA LYS A 26 -9.90 -0.57 -9.55
C LYS A 26 -8.57 -1.09 -9.07
N GLN A 27 -8.04 -2.09 -9.76
CA GLN A 27 -6.72 -2.65 -9.49
C GLN A 27 -5.71 -2.06 -10.47
N SER A 28 -4.54 -1.69 -9.96
CA SER A 28 -3.43 -1.27 -10.81
C SER A 28 -2.78 -2.47 -11.49
N GLU A 29 -1.90 -2.19 -12.46
CA GLU A 29 -0.99 -3.20 -12.94
C GLU A 29 0.01 -3.57 -11.83
N PRO A 30 0.65 -4.76 -11.90
CA PRO A 30 1.68 -5.12 -10.93
C PRO A 30 2.82 -4.10 -10.93
N ILE A 31 3.15 -3.58 -9.75
CA ILE A 31 4.16 -2.54 -9.57
C ILE A 31 5.38 -3.14 -8.89
N PRO A 32 6.59 -2.92 -9.40
CA PRO A 32 7.80 -3.39 -8.74
C PRO A 32 7.95 -2.79 -7.35
N CYS A 33 8.27 -3.61 -6.37
CA CYS A 33 8.48 -3.16 -5.01
C CYS A 33 9.56 -3.98 -4.31
N GLN A 34 10.06 -3.44 -3.21
CA GLN A 34 10.99 -4.12 -2.32
C GLN A 34 10.38 -4.25 -0.93
N GLU A 35 10.41 -5.46 -0.38
CA GLU A 35 9.96 -5.71 0.98
C GLU A 35 11.10 -5.48 1.96
N ASN A 36 10.83 -4.73 3.03
CA ASN A 36 11.77 -4.46 4.10
C ASN A 36 11.10 -4.64 5.46
N ASN A 37 11.90 -5.03 6.46
CA ASN A 37 11.41 -5.11 7.83
C ASN A 37 11.26 -3.70 8.40
N LEU A 38 10.31 -3.54 9.31
CA LEU A 38 10.15 -2.29 10.05
C LEU A 38 11.20 -2.18 11.14
N THR A 39 11.70 -0.97 11.36
CA THR A 39 12.53 -0.68 12.54
C THR A 39 11.64 -0.65 13.78
N ASN A 40 12.25 -0.76 14.97
CA ASN A 40 11.48 -0.67 16.23
C ASN A 40 10.75 0.67 16.34
N ALA A 41 11.39 1.75 15.96
CA ALA A 41 10.76 3.08 15.99
C ALA A 41 9.57 3.16 15.05
N GLU A 42 9.66 2.57 13.86
CA GLU A 42 8.56 2.54 12.91
C GLU A 42 7.38 1.73 13.44
N GLN A 43 7.63 0.58 14.06
CA GLN A 43 6.57 -0.25 14.64
C GLN A 43 5.84 0.50 15.75
N MET A 44 6.55 1.12 16.67
CA MET A 44 5.94 1.88 17.76
C MET A 44 5.20 3.11 17.26
N GLY A 45 5.73 3.79 16.26
CA GLY A 45 5.12 5.00 15.70
C GLY A 45 3.86 4.74 14.88
N ILE A 46 3.78 3.58 14.21
CA ILE A 46 2.66 3.25 13.32
C ILE A 46 1.62 2.39 14.01
N PHE A 47 2.07 1.34 14.72
CA PHE A 47 1.16 0.34 15.32
C PHE A 47 0.97 0.53 16.82
N GLY A 48 1.78 1.34 17.47
CA GLY A 48 1.76 1.51 18.92
C GLY A 48 2.28 0.30 19.69
N THR A 49 2.72 -0.74 19.01
CA THR A 49 3.24 -1.97 19.62
C THR A 49 4.11 -2.69 18.61
N TYR A 50 4.90 -3.65 19.08
CA TYR A 50 5.71 -4.48 18.19
C TYR A 50 4.87 -5.56 17.55
N ASN A 51 5.03 -5.74 16.25
CA ASN A 51 4.34 -6.77 15.49
C ASN A 51 5.34 -7.43 14.54
N LEU A 52 5.63 -8.71 14.78
CA LEU A 52 6.62 -9.44 14.00
C LEU A 52 6.19 -9.71 12.56
N ASP A 53 4.88 -9.67 12.29
CA ASP A 53 4.33 -9.88 10.95
C ASP A 53 4.23 -8.61 10.12
N SER A 54 4.62 -7.47 10.71
CA SER A 54 4.58 -6.18 10.01
C SER A 54 5.81 -5.99 9.15
N PHE A 55 5.61 -5.39 7.98
CA PHE A 55 6.69 -5.06 7.07
C PHE A 55 6.31 -3.82 6.27
N LYS A 56 7.26 -3.30 5.52
CA LYS A 56 7.02 -2.17 4.61
C LYS A 56 7.38 -2.55 3.19
N LEU A 57 6.66 -1.98 2.24
CA LEU A 57 6.94 -2.12 0.82
C LEU A 57 7.42 -0.77 0.29
N HIS A 58 8.55 -0.79 -0.41
CA HIS A 58 9.11 0.39 -1.04
C HIS A 58 8.86 0.32 -2.55
N LEU A 59 8.11 1.28 -3.07
CA LEU A 59 7.77 1.36 -4.49
C LEU A 59 8.53 2.52 -5.12
N GLN A 60 9.05 2.29 -6.31
CA GLN A 60 9.64 3.36 -7.10
C GLN A 60 8.50 4.12 -7.81
N GLY A 61 8.37 5.41 -7.54
CA GLY A 61 7.33 6.23 -8.09
C GLY A 61 6.38 6.76 -7.03
N TYR A 62 5.57 7.74 -7.40
CA TYR A 62 4.58 8.34 -6.51
C TYR A 62 3.22 7.73 -6.78
N TYR A 63 2.63 7.10 -5.79
CA TYR A 63 1.32 6.48 -5.86
C TYR A 63 0.46 6.95 -4.71
N ASP A 64 -0.81 7.25 -4.98
CA ASP A 64 -1.76 7.71 -3.96
C ASP A 64 -3.17 7.25 -4.33
N GLY A 65 -4.14 7.52 -3.44
CA GLY A 65 -5.54 7.20 -3.67
C GLY A 65 -5.91 5.74 -3.47
N PHE A 66 -5.04 4.94 -2.85
CA PHE A 66 -5.31 3.54 -2.57
C PHE A 66 -5.38 3.30 -1.05
N SER A 67 -6.19 2.35 -0.63
CA SER A 67 -6.34 1.96 0.78
C SER A 67 -6.07 0.49 1.01
N GLU A 68 -6.01 -0.30 -0.05
CA GLU A 68 -5.77 -1.74 0.00
C GLU A 68 -4.76 -2.12 -1.08
N ILE A 69 -4.09 -3.25 -0.86
CA ILE A 69 -3.13 -3.80 -1.82
C ILE A 69 -3.34 -5.30 -1.94
N ILE A 70 -2.86 -5.87 -3.04
CA ILE A 70 -2.69 -7.32 -3.19
C ILE A 70 -1.18 -7.57 -3.26
N TYR A 71 -0.67 -8.30 -2.29
CA TYR A 71 0.74 -8.62 -2.20
C TYR A 71 0.90 -10.11 -1.91
N ASP A 72 1.73 -10.78 -2.69
CA ASP A 72 1.97 -12.21 -2.58
C ASP A 72 0.67 -13.02 -2.64
N GLY A 73 -0.26 -12.58 -3.53
CA GLY A 73 -1.55 -13.23 -3.71
C GLY A 73 -2.57 -12.97 -2.60
N LYS A 74 -2.25 -12.11 -1.63
CA LYS A 74 -3.12 -11.81 -0.51
C LYS A 74 -3.53 -10.35 -0.52
N LYS A 75 -4.82 -10.11 -0.32
CA LYS A 75 -5.37 -8.77 -0.18
C LYS A 75 -5.15 -8.27 1.25
N ARG A 76 -4.55 -7.08 1.39
CA ARG A 76 -4.26 -6.50 2.70
C ARG A 76 -4.66 -5.03 2.73
N LYS A 77 -5.12 -4.57 3.89
CA LYS A 77 -5.30 -3.14 4.14
C LYS A 77 -3.98 -2.54 4.56
N ILE A 78 -3.69 -1.34 4.07
CA ILE A 78 -2.49 -0.63 4.48
C ILE A 78 -2.70 0.03 5.84
N ARG A 79 -1.66 0.06 6.66
CA ARG A 79 -1.66 0.75 7.95
C ARG A 79 -1.26 2.21 7.83
N GLY A 80 -0.45 2.51 6.82
CA GLY A 80 -0.03 3.86 6.54
C GLY A 80 0.78 3.91 5.26
N LYS A 81 1.03 5.10 4.78
CA LYS A 81 1.87 5.32 3.61
C LYS A 81 2.66 6.60 3.78
N LYS A 82 3.83 6.64 3.19
CA LYS A 82 4.71 7.79 3.23
C LYS A 82 5.30 8.01 1.85
N HIS A 83 5.31 9.25 1.40
CA HIS A 83 5.91 9.63 0.12
C HIS A 83 7.25 10.29 0.36
N HIS A 84 8.21 9.95 -0.47
CA HIS A 84 9.54 10.54 -0.42
C HIS A 84 10.05 10.77 -1.83
N LYS A 85 9.99 12.02 -2.29
CA LYS A 85 10.34 12.40 -3.67
C LYS A 85 9.56 11.53 -4.67
N ASN A 86 10.27 10.67 -5.42
CA ASN A 86 9.67 9.79 -6.42
C ASN A 86 9.49 8.37 -5.92
N SER A 87 9.27 8.19 -4.62
CA SER A 87 9.03 6.87 -4.07
C SER A 87 7.88 6.88 -3.08
N THR A 88 7.25 5.72 -2.91
CA THR A 88 6.14 5.51 -1.99
C THR A 88 6.50 4.35 -1.08
N VAL A 89 6.33 4.53 0.23
CA VAL A 89 6.53 3.49 1.22
C VAL A 89 5.17 3.16 1.83
N ILE A 90 4.82 1.88 1.80
CA ILE A 90 3.55 1.37 2.31
C ILE A 90 3.84 0.54 3.56
N TYR A 91 3.15 0.83 4.65
CA TYR A 91 3.26 0.08 5.91
C TYR A 91 2.08 -0.87 6.05
N ILE A 92 2.38 -2.14 6.27
CA ILE A 92 1.37 -3.21 6.32
C ILE A 92 1.31 -3.87 7.68
#